data_d1b133ebcb09d78ebc3868601b9a1e4f
#
_entry.id   d1b133ebcb09d78ebc3868601b9a1e4f
#
_cell.length_a   1.000
_cell.length_b   1.000
_cell.length_c   1.000
_cell.angle_alpha   90.00
_cell.angle_beta   90.00
_cell.angle_gamma   90.00
#
_symmetry.space_group_name_H-M   'P 1'
#
loop_
_entity.id
_entity.type
_entity.pdbx_description
1 polymer ?
#
loop_
_entity_poly.entity_id
_entity_poly.type
_entity_poly.pdbx_seq_one_letter_code
_entity_poly.pdbx_strand_id
1 'polypeptide(L)'
;MRQLLNTLFVLSEDAYLSVNGENVVISREQMEVARFPLHTLEGILCFSYTGASPALMGACVQRGVDIAFFSPRGQFLARTVGEEHGNVLLRQTQNRVSDDPYQSCRYARGFILGKVYNARWVLERATRDHPQRVPVEALKTAAAQMAQSLPLIASCEDPAQLLGLEGEAAKLYFGVFNHLVLQQQSDFRFTSRSRRPPLDNINALLSFAYTLLTRDCTAALESAGLDPYIGFMHRPRPGRRSLALDLMEELRAVYADRFVLSCVNRKIITAKHLQKQEGGAVLLTDDGRRAFLGAWQSKKQEQITHPFLKEKIPWGLVPYVQALLLARTLRGDLEAYPPFFWK
;
A
#
# COMPACT_ATOMS: atom_id res chain seq x y z
N MET A 1 -8.72 -18.72 3.20
CA MET A 1 -7.87 -17.51 3.46
C MET A 1 -6.40 -17.88 3.35
N ARG A 2 -5.56 -17.07 2.69
CA ARG A 2 -4.10 -17.29 2.66
C ARG A 2 -3.52 -17.05 4.06
N GLN A 3 -2.78 -18.04 4.57
CA GLN A 3 -2.18 -17.93 5.91
C GLN A 3 -0.73 -17.44 5.88
N LEU A 4 -0.01 -17.70 4.78
CA LEU A 4 1.42 -17.41 4.68
C LEU A 4 1.66 -16.27 3.70
N LEU A 5 2.48 -15.30 4.11
CA LEU A 5 2.86 -14.16 3.31
C LEU A 5 4.36 -13.95 3.40
N ASN A 6 5.09 -14.65 2.55
CA ASN A 6 6.52 -14.42 2.37
C ASN A 6 6.75 -13.75 1.03
N THR A 7 7.33 -12.57 1.04
CA THR A 7 7.78 -11.87 -0.16
C THR A 7 9.30 -11.92 -0.23
N LEU A 8 9.82 -12.45 -1.32
CA LEU A 8 11.26 -12.47 -1.59
C LEU A 8 11.67 -11.14 -2.23
N PHE A 9 12.55 -10.41 -1.58
CA PHE A 9 13.12 -9.15 -2.07
C PHE A 9 14.52 -9.39 -2.60
N VAL A 10 14.71 -9.32 -3.92
CA VAL A 10 16.00 -9.47 -4.58
C VAL A 10 16.57 -8.09 -4.87
N LEU A 11 17.54 -7.66 -4.06
CA LEU A 11 18.09 -6.30 -4.07
C LEU A 11 19.41 -6.17 -4.83
N SER A 12 20.04 -7.29 -5.20
CA SER A 12 21.29 -7.29 -5.97
C SER A 12 21.01 -6.95 -7.44
N GLU A 13 21.66 -5.93 -7.97
CA GLU A 13 21.39 -5.38 -9.31
C GLU A 13 21.77 -6.35 -10.45
N ASP A 14 22.67 -7.29 -10.19
CA ASP A 14 23.20 -8.32 -11.10
C ASP A 14 22.56 -9.71 -10.89
N ALA A 15 21.54 -9.80 -10.03
CA ALA A 15 20.90 -11.07 -9.72
C ALA A 15 19.94 -11.50 -10.84
N TYR A 16 20.14 -12.71 -11.37
CA TYR A 16 19.22 -13.39 -12.29
C TYR A 16 18.41 -14.46 -11.56
N LEU A 17 17.14 -14.55 -11.88
CA LEU A 17 16.21 -15.49 -11.25
C LEU A 17 15.85 -16.63 -12.21
N SER A 18 15.92 -17.85 -11.73
CA SER A 18 15.49 -19.04 -12.47
C SER A 18 14.72 -20.01 -11.60
N VAL A 19 14.10 -21.03 -12.18
CA VAL A 19 13.44 -22.10 -11.46
C VAL A 19 14.23 -23.40 -11.60
N ASN A 20 14.37 -24.12 -10.50
CA ASN A 20 14.92 -25.48 -10.48
C ASN A 20 14.04 -26.34 -9.54
N GLY A 21 13.27 -27.27 -10.15
CA GLY A 21 12.22 -28.01 -9.44
C GLY A 21 11.18 -27.03 -8.87
N GLU A 22 10.90 -27.16 -7.58
CA GLU A 22 9.94 -26.32 -6.83
C GLU A 22 10.58 -25.06 -6.20
N ASN A 23 11.80 -24.69 -6.63
CA ASN A 23 12.54 -23.59 -6.03
C ASN A 23 12.84 -22.47 -7.01
N VAL A 24 12.75 -21.23 -6.54
CA VAL A 24 13.41 -20.10 -7.19
C VAL A 24 14.89 -20.13 -6.82
N VAL A 25 15.72 -20.02 -7.82
CA VAL A 25 17.19 -19.97 -7.72
C VAL A 25 17.64 -18.57 -8.09
N ILE A 26 18.46 -17.97 -7.24
CA ILE A 26 19.09 -16.68 -7.47
C ILE A 26 20.53 -16.92 -7.85
N SER A 27 20.94 -16.45 -9.03
CA SER A 27 22.32 -16.57 -9.54
C SER A 27 22.94 -15.19 -9.73
N ARG A 28 24.24 -15.09 -9.47
CA ARG A 28 25.09 -13.95 -9.79
C ARG A 28 26.32 -14.48 -10.51
N GLU A 29 26.71 -13.87 -11.63
CA GLU A 29 27.85 -14.32 -12.43
C GLU A 29 27.78 -15.83 -12.73
N GLN A 30 26.59 -16.34 -13.05
CA GLN A 30 26.29 -17.76 -13.31
C GLN A 30 26.45 -18.72 -12.11
N MET A 31 26.78 -18.22 -10.92
CA MET A 31 26.85 -19.01 -9.69
C MET A 31 25.57 -18.86 -8.88
N GLU A 32 25.04 -19.98 -8.38
CA GLU A 32 23.91 -19.96 -7.44
C GLU A 32 24.35 -19.33 -6.11
N VAL A 33 23.65 -18.27 -5.69
CA VAL A 33 23.93 -17.59 -4.41
C VAL A 33 22.84 -17.81 -3.37
N ALA A 34 21.62 -18.18 -3.81
CA ALA A 34 20.53 -18.50 -2.90
C ALA A 34 19.44 -19.31 -3.60
N ARG A 35 18.66 -20.04 -2.78
CA ARG A 35 17.54 -20.86 -3.24
C ARG A 35 16.39 -20.77 -2.24
N PHE A 36 15.15 -20.62 -2.74
CA PHE A 36 13.94 -20.53 -1.90
C PHE A 36 12.81 -21.37 -2.50
N PRO A 37 12.08 -22.14 -1.69
CA PRO A 37 10.92 -22.90 -2.16
C PRO A 37 9.78 -21.96 -2.61
N LEU A 38 9.26 -22.15 -3.83
CA LEU A 38 8.18 -21.32 -4.40
C LEU A 38 6.89 -21.40 -3.57
N HIS A 39 6.58 -22.57 -3.00
CA HIS A 39 5.35 -22.75 -2.22
C HIS A 39 5.33 -21.93 -0.92
N THR A 40 6.49 -21.43 -0.45
CA THR A 40 6.57 -20.56 0.72
C THR A 40 6.42 -19.08 0.38
N LEU A 41 6.42 -18.73 -0.92
CA LEU A 41 6.40 -17.34 -1.39
C LEU A 41 5.00 -16.90 -1.79
N GLU A 42 4.63 -15.68 -1.41
CA GLU A 42 3.47 -14.96 -1.93
C GLU A 42 3.83 -14.08 -3.12
N GLY A 43 5.10 -13.67 -3.19
CA GLY A 43 5.58 -12.80 -4.24
C GLY A 43 7.09 -12.66 -4.26
N ILE A 44 7.60 -12.20 -5.40
CA ILE A 44 9.00 -11.92 -5.66
C ILE A 44 9.11 -10.47 -6.15
N LEU A 45 9.90 -9.66 -5.47
CA LEU A 45 10.21 -8.29 -5.87
C LEU A 45 11.67 -8.22 -6.29
N CYS A 46 11.90 -8.08 -7.60
CA CYS A 46 13.24 -8.05 -8.18
C CYS A 46 13.64 -6.60 -8.47
N PHE A 47 14.68 -6.10 -7.79
CA PHE A 47 15.26 -4.77 -7.98
C PHE A 47 16.51 -4.84 -8.86
N SER A 48 16.40 -5.56 -9.97
CA SER A 48 17.49 -5.86 -10.90
C SER A 48 17.03 -5.67 -12.34
N TYR A 49 17.96 -5.35 -13.23
CA TYR A 49 17.72 -5.30 -14.67
C TYR A 49 18.01 -6.64 -15.39
N THR A 50 18.65 -7.60 -14.71
CA THR A 50 18.97 -8.90 -15.32
C THR A 50 17.77 -9.82 -15.48
N GLY A 51 16.72 -9.61 -14.68
CA GLY A 51 15.43 -10.25 -14.88
C GLY A 51 15.30 -11.67 -14.36
N ALA A 52 14.41 -12.44 -14.98
CA ALA A 52 14.09 -13.82 -14.61
C ALA A 52 13.83 -14.69 -15.85
N SER A 53 14.03 -16.02 -15.70
CA SER A 53 13.72 -16.96 -16.78
C SER A 53 12.20 -17.04 -17.05
N PRO A 54 11.76 -17.23 -18.32
CA PRO A 54 10.37 -17.49 -18.65
C PRO A 54 9.78 -18.69 -17.90
N ALA A 55 10.59 -19.73 -17.67
CA ALA A 55 10.17 -20.90 -16.91
C ALA A 55 9.81 -20.54 -15.45
N LEU A 56 10.59 -19.68 -14.79
CA LEU A 56 10.25 -19.18 -13.45
C LEU A 56 8.98 -18.32 -13.49
N MET A 57 8.86 -17.44 -14.47
CA MET A 57 7.66 -16.60 -14.62
C MET A 57 6.40 -17.46 -14.74
N GLY A 58 6.42 -18.50 -15.59
CA GLY A 58 5.32 -19.44 -15.75
C GLY A 58 5.04 -20.24 -14.47
N ALA A 59 6.06 -20.73 -13.80
CA ALA A 59 5.92 -21.45 -12.52
C ALA A 59 5.32 -20.56 -11.42
N CYS A 60 5.68 -19.29 -11.38
CA CYS A 60 5.11 -18.30 -10.45
C CYS A 60 3.63 -18.07 -10.73
N VAL A 61 3.27 -17.85 -12.00
CA VAL A 61 1.86 -17.66 -12.42
C VAL A 61 1.00 -18.85 -12.01
N GLN A 62 1.42 -20.09 -12.34
CA GLN A 62 0.67 -21.31 -12.03
C GLN A 62 0.42 -21.49 -10.52
N ARG A 63 1.35 -21.00 -9.68
CA ARG A 63 1.28 -21.11 -8.21
C ARG A 63 0.66 -19.89 -7.53
N GLY A 64 0.26 -18.88 -8.31
CA GLY A 64 -0.24 -17.63 -7.77
C GLY A 64 0.82 -16.83 -6.98
N VAL A 65 2.10 -17.03 -7.31
CA VAL A 65 3.21 -16.23 -6.79
C VAL A 65 3.37 -15.02 -7.70
N ASP A 66 3.15 -13.84 -7.17
CA ASP A 66 3.28 -12.61 -7.95
C ASP A 66 4.78 -12.26 -8.13
N ILE A 67 5.22 -12.00 -9.34
CA ILE A 67 6.60 -11.58 -9.61
C ILE A 67 6.60 -10.20 -10.28
N ALA A 68 7.29 -9.24 -9.66
CA ALA A 68 7.40 -7.89 -10.16
C ALA A 68 8.85 -7.41 -10.19
N PHE A 69 9.16 -6.63 -11.23
CA PHE A 69 10.47 -6.08 -11.49
C PHE A 69 10.47 -4.58 -11.23
N PHE A 70 11.52 -4.13 -10.58
CA PHE A 70 11.76 -2.74 -10.25
C PHE A 70 13.17 -2.35 -10.70
N SER A 71 13.35 -1.08 -11.07
CA SER A 71 14.70 -0.54 -11.18
C SER A 71 15.41 -0.60 -9.83
N PRO A 72 16.75 -0.56 -9.79
CA PRO A 72 17.50 -0.46 -8.53
C PRO A 72 17.05 0.71 -7.65
N ARG A 73 16.49 1.76 -8.26
CA ARG A 73 15.95 2.95 -7.57
C ARG A 73 14.50 2.79 -7.06
N GLY A 74 13.90 1.59 -7.23
CA GLY A 74 12.54 1.29 -6.77
C GLY A 74 11.43 1.72 -7.73
N GLN A 75 11.74 2.15 -8.96
CA GLN A 75 10.73 2.40 -9.99
C GLN A 75 10.19 1.08 -10.50
N PHE A 76 8.87 0.93 -10.53
CA PHE A 76 8.23 -0.23 -11.13
C PHE A 76 8.52 -0.31 -12.63
N LEU A 77 8.92 -1.47 -13.12
CA LEU A 77 9.22 -1.74 -14.54
C LEU A 77 8.17 -2.65 -15.17
N ALA A 78 7.97 -3.83 -14.61
CA ALA A 78 7.09 -4.85 -15.14
C ALA A 78 6.62 -5.82 -14.04
N ARG A 79 5.58 -6.58 -14.34
CA ARG A 79 5.20 -7.77 -13.59
C ARG A 79 4.72 -8.85 -14.54
N THR A 80 4.78 -10.11 -14.12
CA THR A 80 4.19 -11.21 -14.87
C THR A 80 2.69 -11.28 -14.60
N VAL A 81 1.93 -11.51 -15.66
CA VAL A 81 0.49 -11.81 -15.62
C VAL A 81 0.30 -13.06 -16.48
N GLY A 82 -0.35 -14.07 -15.92
CA GLY A 82 -0.72 -15.27 -16.65
C GLY A 82 -2.09 -15.18 -17.29
N GLU A 83 -2.60 -16.33 -17.72
CA GLU A 83 -4.00 -16.42 -18.16
C GLU A 83 -4.94 -15.97 -17.05
N GLU A 84 -5.87 -15.11 -17.42
CA GLU A 84 -6.88 -14.62 -16.49
C GLU A 84 -7.96 -15.67 -16.27
N HIS A 85 -7.90 -16.37 -15.16
CA HIS A 85 -8.95 -17.28 -14.71
C HIS A 85 -9.95 -16.55 -13.80
N GLY A 86 -10.55 -15.46 -14.31
CA GLY A 86 -11.41 -14.64 -13.49
C GLY A 86 -12.90 -14.80 -13.81
N ASN A 87 -13.76 -14.52 -12.83
CA ASN A 87 -15.21 -14.46 -13.01
C ASN A 87 -15.58 -13.29 -13.94
N VAL A 88 -15.94 -13.60 -15.18
CA VAL A 88 -16.35 -12.61 -16.20
C VAL A 88 -17.49 -11.73 -15.70
N LEU A 89 -18.48 -12.30 -14.99
CA LEU A 89 -19.63 -11.55 -14.46
C LEU A 89 -19.19 -10.51 -13.41
N LEU A 90 -18.23 -10.86 -12.55
CA LEU A 90 -17.70 -9.93 -11.57
C LEU A 90 -17.02 -8.72 -12.24
N ARG A 91 -16.22 -8.97 -13.29
CA ARG A 91 -15.55 -7.88 -14.04
C ARG A 91 -16.56 -7.05 -14.82
N GLN A 92 -17.59 -7.66 -15.42
CA GLN A 92 -18.68 -6.91 -16.06
C GLN A 92 -19.41 -6.00 -15.06
N THR A 93 -19.69 -6.51 -13.85
CA THR A 93 -20.31 -5.71 -12.79
C THR A 93 -19.40 -4.56 -12.38
N GLN A 94 -18.10 -4.83 -12.18
CA GLN A 94 -17.12 -3.80 -11.85
C GLN A 94 -17.09 -2.68 -12.92
N ASN A 95 -17.09 -3.03 -14.22
CA ASN A 95 -17.11 -2.05 -15.31
C ASN A 95 -18.38 -1.20 -15.26
N ARG A 96 -19.56 -1.84 -15.17
CA ARG A 96 -20.85 -1.14 -15.12
C ARG A 96 -20.94 -0.16 -13.94
N VAL A 97 -20.46 -0.59 -12.78
CA VAL A 97 -20.39 0.27 -11.58
C VAL A 97 -19.43 1.44 -11.80
N SER A 98 -18.28 1.21 -12.43
CA SER A 98 -17.30 2.26 -12.72
C SER A 98 -17.80 3.30 -13.72
N ASP A 99 -18.64 2.89 -14.67
CA ASP A 99 -19.23 3.77 -15.69
C ASP A 99 -20.36 4.64 -15.14
N ASP A 100 -20.99 4.23 -14.04
CA ASP A 100 -22.05 4.98 -13.36
C ASP A 100 -21.47 5.80 -12.20
N PRO A 101 -21.46 7.15 -12.27
CA PRO A 101 -20.91 8.00 -11.23
C PRO A 101 -21.56 7.83 -9.85
N TYR A 102 -22.85 7.56 -9.78
CA TYR A 102 -23.57 7.37 -8.51
C TYR A 102 -23.22 6.02 -7.89
N GLN A 103 -23.21 4.96 -8.68
CA GLN A 103 -22.77 3.64 -8.22
C GLN A 103 -21.29 3.67 -7.80
N SER A 104 -20.43 4.28 -8.58
CA SER A 104 -19.04 4.50 -8.23
C SER A 104 -18.88 5.23 -6.90
N CYS A 105 -19.64 6.30 -6.67
CA CYS A 105 -19.63 7.06 -5.43
C CYS A 105 -20.00 6.18 -4.22
N ARG A 106 -20.97 5.28 -4.37
CA ARG A 106 -21.38 4.35 -3.32
C ARG A 106 -20.22 3.48 -2.82
N TYR A 107 -19.35 3.01 -3.71
CA TYR A 107 -18.14 2.24 -3.34
C TYR A 107 -17.02 3.15 -2.86
N ALA A 108 -16.78 4.27 -3.55
CA ALA A 108 -15.73 5.24 -3.25
C ALA A 108 -15.84 5.79 -1.82
N ARG A 109 -17.07 6.11 -1.37
CA ARG A 109 -17.29 6.60 -0.01
C ARG A 109 -16.88 5.60 1.07
N GLY A 110 -16.95 4.29 0.82
CA GLY A 110 -16.42 3.27 1.73
C GLY A 110 -14.92 3.41 1.94
N PHE A 111 -14.15 3.56 0.86
CA PHE A 111 -12.71 3.77 0.95
C PHE A 111 -12.35 5.09 1.65
N ILE A 112 -13.11 6.16 1.38
CA ILE A 112 -12.87 7.47 1.99
C ILE A 112 -13.27 7.47 3.47
N LEU A 113 -14.38 6.81 3.85
CA LEU A 113 -14.72 6.58 5.24
C LEU A 113 -13.59 5.90 6.00
N GLY A 114 -13.07 4.79 5.43
CA GLY A 114 -11.93 4.07 6.00
C GLY A 114 -10.71 4.97 6.13
N LYS A 115 -10.38 5.74 5.10
CA LYS A 115 -9.26 6.68 5.09
C LYS A 115 -9.36 7.71 6.21
N VAL A 116 -10.47 8.44 6.28
CA VAL A 116 -10.66 9.54 7.24
C VAL A 116 -10.75 9.01 8.67
N TYR A 117 -11.49 7.93 8.88
CA TYR A 117 -11.57 7.25 10.16
C TYR A 117 -10.19 6.81 10.66
N ASN A 118 -9.43 6.15 9.82
CA ASN A 118 -8.11 5.63 10.17
C ASN A 118 -7.07 6.74 10.40
N ALA A 119 -7.07 7.78 9.57
CA ALA A 119 -6.19 8.93 9.76
C ALA A 119 -6.49 9.66 11.07
N ARG A 120 -7.76 9.87 11.41
CA ARG A 120 -8.18 10.38 12.71
C ARG A 120 -7.63 9.54 13.87
N TRP A 121 -7.78 8.21 13.80
CA TRP A 121 -7.28 7.32 14.86
C TRP A 121 -5.76 7.31 15.00
N VAL A 122 -5.01 7.58 13.92
CA VAL A 122 -3.55 7.80 14.02
C VAL A 122 -3.26 9.01 14.89
N LEU A 123 -3.98 10.13 14.73
CA LEU A 123 -3.83 11.32 15.55
C LEU A 123 -4.25 11.07 17.01
N GLU A 124 -5.40 10.45 17.23
CA GLU A 124 -5.89 10.12 18.57
C GLU A 124 -4.92 9.20 19.34
N ARG A 125 -4.34 8.22 18.66
CA ARG A 125 -3.33 7.37 19.28
C ARG A 125 -2.06 8.10 19.64
N ALA A 126 -1.61 9.03 18.81
CA ALA A 126 -0.42 9.82 19.11
C ALA A 126 -0.62 10.67 20.37
N THR A 127 -1.81 11.26 20.57
CA THR A 127 -2.12 12.04 21.79
C THR A 127 -2.20 11.15 23.04
N ARG A 128 -2.68 9.91 22.91
CA ARG A 128 -2.75 8.96 24.01
C ARG A 128 -1.38 8.37 24.37
N ASP A 129 -0.63 7.93 23.35
CA ASP A 129 0.60 7.16 23.53
C ASP A 129 1.82 8.10 23.82
N HIS A 130 1.73 9.39 23.39
CA HIS A 130 2.85 10.36 23.54
C HIS A 130 2.40 11.76 23.99
N PRO A 131 1.56 11.92 25.03
CA PRO A 131 0.93 13.20 25.37
C PRO A 131 1.93 14.32 25.70
N GLN A 132 3.12 13.97 26.21
CA GLN A 132 4.17 14.94 26.55
C GLN A 132 5.09 15.31 25.37
N ARG A 133 4.92 14.66 24.22
CA ARG A 133 5.83 14.82 23.06
C ARG A 133 5.14 15.39 21.83
N VAL A 134 3.82 15.49 21.86
CA VAL A 134 3.01 16.02 20.75
C VAL A 134 2.15 17.19 21.24
N PRO A 135 1.81 18.16 20.39
CA PRO A 135 0.85 19.21 20.72
C PRO A 135 -0.57 18.62 20.74
N VAL A 136 -1.00 18.12 21.90
CA VAL A 136 -2.23 17.36 22.10
C VAL A 136 -3.45 18.12 21.54
N GLU A 137 -3.58 19.42 21.86
CA GLU A 137 -4.73 20.22 21.43
C GLU A 137 -4.81 20.35 19.91
N ALA A 138 -3.69 20.57 19.21
CA ALA A 138 -3.67 20.68 17.76
C ALA A 138 -4.08 19.34 17.09
N LEU A 139 -3.58 18.21 17.60
CA LEU A 139 -3.92 16.89 17.08
C LEU A 139 -5.39 16.53 17.34
N LYS A 140 -5.91 16.83 18.55
CA LYS A 140 -7.31 16.60 18.90
C LYS A 140 -8.27 17.48 18.08
N THR A 141 -7.92 18.74 17.87
CA THR A 141 -8.70 19.64 17.01
C THR A 141 -8.81 19.09 15.59
N ALA A 142 -7.69 18.71 14.98
CA ALA A 142 -7.69 18.08 13.64
C ALA A 142 -8.52 16.78 13.65
N ALA A 143 -8.35 15.91 14.64
CA ALA A 143 -9.09 14.67 14.77
C ALA A 143 -10.61 14.90 14.94
N ALA A 144 -11.02 15.91 15.70
CA ALA A 144 -12.43 16.27 15.90
C ALA A 144 -13.04 16.80 14.60
N GLN A 145 -12.36 17.67 13.87
CA GLN A 145 -12.82 18.15 12.56
C GLN A 145 -12.97 17.01 11.55
N MET A 146 -12.00 16.09 11.51
CA MET A 146 -12.12 14.87 10.68
C MET A 146 -13.30 13.99 11.12
N ALA A 147 -13.60 13.89 12.41
CA ALA A 147 -14.76 13.14 12.89
C ALA A 147 -16.08 13.74 12.41
N GLN A 148 -16.19 15.07 12.33
CA GLN A 148 -17.37 15.77 11.83
C GLN A 148 -17.64 15.52 10.34
N SER A 149 -16.60 15.21 9.53
CA SER A 149 -16.77 14.89 8.12
C SER A 149 -17.28 13.46 7.87
N LEU A 150 -17.14 12.52 8.82
CA LEU A 150 -17.53 11.12 8.63
C LEU A 150 -19.02 10.94 8.29
N PRO A 151 -20.00 11.55 8.99
CA PRO A 151 -21.41 11.45 8.60
C PRO A 151 -21.68 12.02 7.20
N LEU A 152 -21.02 13.13 6.84
CA LEU A 152 -21.17 13.76 5.52
C LEU A 152 -20.64 12.84 4.41
N ILE A 153 -19.50 12.18 4.65
CA ILE A 153 -18.94 11.19 3.71
C ILE A 153 -19.89 9.99 3.60
N ALA A 154 -20.44 9.50 4.72
CA ALA A 154 -21.30 8.32 4.73
C ALA A 154 -22.60 8.51 3.92
N SER A 155 -23.15 9.73 3.88
CA SER A 155 -24.35 10.08 3.13
C SER A 155 -24.10 10.70 1.76
N CYS A 156 -22.82 10.88 1.36
CA CYS A 156 -22.48 11.55 0.11
C CYS A 156 -22.84 10.69 -1.11
N GLU A 157 -23.56 11.28 -2.06
CA GLU A 157 -23.93 10.65 -3.33
C GLU A 157 -23.25 11.32 -4.54
N ASP A 158 -22.68 12.52 -4.35
CA ASP A 158 -22.00 13.27 -5.39
C ASP A 158 -20.48 12.99 -5.36
N PRO A 159 -19.89 12.44 -6.43
CA PRO A 159 -18.44 12.19 -6.52
C PRO A 159 -17.58 13.45 -6.34
N ALA A 160 -18.05 14.62 -6.80
CA ALA A 160 -17.30 15.87 -6.68
C ALA A 160 -17.26 16.35 -5.22
N GLN A 161 -18.40 16.27 -4.53
CA GLN A 161 -18.48 16.56 -3.11
C GLN A 161 -17.62 15.59 -2.28
N LEU A 162 -17.65 14.29 -2.60
CA LEU A 162 -16.84 13.28 -1.93
C LEU A 162 -15.33 13.57 -2.06
N LEU A 163 -14.90 14.00 -3.25
CA LEU A 163 -13.50 14.39 -3.49
C LEU A 163 -13.11 15.65 -2.69
N GLY A 164 -14.03 16.60 -2.54
CA GLY A 164 -13.85 17.80 -1.70
C GLY A 164 -13.66 17.43 -0.22
N LEU A 165 -14.53 16.56 0.31
CA LEU A 165 -14.46 16.08 1.71
C LEU A 165 -13.14 15.30 1.96
N GLU A 166 -12.73 14.47 1.00
CA GLU A 166 -11.43 13.77 1.06
C GLU A 166 -10.27 14.76 1.12
N GLY A 167 -10.27 15.77 0.25
CA GLY A 167 -9.22 16.78 0.17
C GLY A 167 -9.10 17.60 1.45
N GLU A 168 -10.22 18.00 2.05
CA GLU A 168 -10.24 18.69 3.36
C GLU A 168 -9.68 17.82 4.48
N ALA A 169 -10.12 16.57 4.57
CA ALA A 169 -9.62 15.63 5.57
C ALA A 169 -8.12 15.39 5.40
N ALA A 170 -7.64 15.27 4.16
CA ALA A 170 -6.21 15.13 3.87
C ALA A 170 -5.42 16.39 4.28
N LYS A 171 -5.95 17.59 4.05
CA LYS A 171 -5.34 18.85 4.47
C LYS A 171 -5.21 18.93 5.99
N LEU A 172 -6.25 18.56 6.73
CA LEU A 172 -6.23 18.51 8.20
C LEU A 172 -5.18 17.55 8.72
N TYR A 173 -5.15 16.33 8.19
CA TYR A 173 -4.21 15.29 8.59
C TYR A 173 -2.76 15.67 8.32
N PHE A 174 -2.44 16.08 7.08
CA PHE A 174 -1.08 16.46 6.71
C PHE A 174 -0.65 17.80 7.32
N GLY A 175 -1.59 18.68 7.68
CA GLY A 175 -1.30 19.93 8.40
C GLY A 175 -0.67 19.72 9.77
N VAL A 176 -1.00 18.60 10.43
CA VAL A 176 -0.46 18.23 11.75
C VAL A 176 0.53 17.07 11.70
N PHE A 177 0.80 16.51 10.51
CA PHE A 177 1.61 15.30 10.33
C PHE A 177 3.04 15.43 10.90
N ASN A 178 3.65 16.61 10.77
CA ASN A 178 5.01 16.84 11.28
C ASN A 178 5.13 16.61 12.79
N HIS A 179 4.07 16.80 13.55
CA HIS A 179 4.06 16.57 15.00
C HIS A 179 4.15 15.08 15.38
N LEU A 180 3.92 14.17 14.42
CA LEU A 180 4.06 12.73 14.61
C LEU A 180 5.52 12.25 14.45
N VAL A 181 6.40 13.12 13.96
CA VAL A 181 7.85 12.87 13.90
C VAL A 181 8.45 13.20 15.24
N LEU A 182 8.65 12.17 16.09
CA LEU A 182 9.07 12.32 17.48
C LEU A 182 10.60 12.25 17.66
N GLN A 183 11.31 11.77 16.65
CA GLN A 183 12.77 11.64 16.64
C GLN A 183 13.35 12.18 15.34
N GLN A 184 14.61 12.57 15.34
CA GLN A 184 15.33 13.01 14.13
C GLN A 184 14.65 14.19 13.43
N GLN A 185 14.03 15.11 14.18
CA GLN A 185 13.17 16.18 13.62
C GLN A 185 13.92 17.15 12.70
N SER A 186 15.25 17.33 12.90
CA SER A 186 16.10 18.13 12.03
C SER A 186 16.17 17.56 10.61
N ASP A 187 16.28 16.25 10.51
CA ASP A 187 16.51 15.54 9.23
C ASP A 187 15.20 15.11 8.56
N PHE A 188 14.15 14.89 9.35
CA PHE A 188 12.86 14.38 8.89
C PHE A 188 11.73 15.39 9.08
N ARG A 189 11.99 16.64 8.73
CA ARG A 189 10.97 17.70 8.76
C ARG A 189 9.99 17.52 7.61
N PHE A 190 8.70 17.45 7.92
CA PHE A 190 7.62 17.44 6.95
C PHE A 190 6.93 18.81 6.92
N THR A 191 6.85 19.43 5.76
CA THR A 191 6.15 20.73 5.59
C THR A 191 4.85 20.58 4.81
N SER A 192 4.90 19.83 3.71
CA SER A 192 3.74 19.55 2.87
C SER A 192 3.98 18.29 2.05
N ARG A 193 2.91 17.74 1.48
CA ARG A 193 3.02 16.52 0.64
C ARG A 193 3.56 16.84 -0.75
N SER A 194 4.82 16.44 -1.04
CA SER A 194 5.42 16.42 -2.38
C SER A 194 5.54 14.98 -2.90
N ARG A 195 5.21 14.75 -4.17
CA ARG A 195 5.10 13.40 -4.72
C ARG A 195 6.02 13.10 -5.89
N ARG A 196 6.15 14.01 -6.82
CA ARG A 196 6.86 13.82 -8.10
C ARG A 196 7.61 15.10 -8.48
N PRO A 197 8.83 15.24 -8.03
CA PRO A 197 9.59 14.35 -7.13
C PRO A 197 9.27 14.57 -5.65
N PRO A 198 9.63 13.61 -4.75
CA PRO A 198 9.64 13.87 -3.31
C PRO A 198 10.81 14.81 -2.97
N LEU A 199 10.55 15.88 -2.21
CA LEU A 199 11.52 16.96 -1.97
C LEU A 199 12.16 16.92 -0.57
N ASP A 200 11.67 16.06 0.31
CA ASP A 200 12.21 15.84 1.66
C ASP A 200 12.23 14.34 2.01
N ASN A 201 12.90 14.03 3.11
CA ASN A 201 13.14 12.66 3.55
C ASN A 201 11.84 11.90 3.87
N ILE A 202 10.88 12.55 4.53
CA ILE A 202 9.57 11.95 4.85
C ILE A 202 8.79 11.66 3.57
N ASN A 203 8.73 12.62 2.64
CA ASN A 203 8.04 12.43 1.37
C ASN A 203 8.65 11.33 0.52
N ALA A 204 9.97 11.14 0.57
CA ALA A 204 10.65 10.02 -0.09
C ALA A 204 10.19 8.67 0.49
N LEU A 205 10.18 8.54 1.82
CA LEU A 205 9.73 7.33 2.51
C LEU A 205 8.24 7.04 2.27
N LEU A 206 7.37 8.06 2.38
CA LEU A 206 5.94 7.93 2.11
C LEU A 206 5.68 7.49 0.66
N SER A 207 6.39 8.06 -0.30
CA SER A 207 6.23 7.72 -1.72
C SER A 207 6.65 6.28 -2.00
N PHE A 208 7.72 5.82 -1.36
CA PHE A 208 8.17 4.43 -1.49
C PHE A 208 7.20 3.46 -0.81
N ALA A 209 6.75 3.75 0.44
CA ALA A 209 5.74 2.95 1.14
C ALA A 209 4.43 2.82 0.33
N TYR A 210 3.96 3.92 -0.27
CA TYR A 210 2.76 3.91 -1.11
C TYR A 210 2.95 3.09 -2.39
N THR A 211 4.15 3.07 -2.96
CA THR A 211 4.46 2.21 -4.10
C THR A 211 4.36 0.74 -3.72
N LEU A 212 4.90 0.34 -2.57
CA LEU A 212 4.81 -1.03 -2.06
C LEU A 212 3.35 -1.41 -1.76
N LEU A 213 2.62 -0.54 -1.06
CA LEU A 213 1.22 -0.79 -0.72
C LEU A 213 0.33 -0.86 -1.97
N THR A 214 0.54 0.02 -2.96
CA THR A 214 -0.19 -0.05 -4.25
C THR A 214 0.04 -1.39 -4.94
N ARG A 215 1.27 -1.91 -4.89
CA ARG A 215 1.57 -3.22 -5.46
C ARG A 215 0.83 -4.33 -4.71
N ASP A 216 0.86 -4.32 -3.38
CA ASP A 216 0.16 -5.32 -2.57
C ASP A 216 -1.36 -5.27 -2.83
N CYS A 217 -1.96 -4.08 -2.92
CA CYS A 217 -3.36 -3.91 -3.31
C CYS A 217 -3.64 -4.40 -4.75
N THR A 218 -2.71 -4.17 -5.70
CA THR A 218 -2.84 -4.67 -7.07
C THR A 218 -2.91 -6.20 -7.09
N ALA A 219 -1.95 -6.86 -6.45
CA ALA A 219 -1.91 -8.32 -6.38
C ALA A 219 -3.16 -8.90 -5.66
N ALA A 220 -3.62 -8.21 -4.61
CA ALA A 220 -4.83 -8.60 -3.88
C ALA A 220 -6.08 -8.53 -4.76
N LEU A 221 -6.27 -7.44 -5.52
CA LEU A 221 -7.41 -7.28 -6.41
C LEU A 221 -7.41 -8.32 -7.53
N GLU A 222 -6.27 -8.56 -8.16
CA GLU A 222 -6.12 -9.59 -9.18
C GLU A 222 -6.43 -10.99 -8.65
N SER A 223 -5.94 -11.33 -7.46
CA SER A 223 -6.24 -12.61 -6.83
C SER A 223 -7.73 -12.78 -6.47
N ALA A 224 -8.46 -11.66 -6.31
CA ALA A 224 -9.90 -11.64 -6.11
C ALA A 224 -10.71 -11.63 -7.42
N GLY A 225 -10.04 -11.62 -8.59
CA GLY A 225 -10.68 -11.58 -9.92
C GLY A 225 -11.17 -10.19 -10.34
N LEU A 226 -10.65 -9.14 -9.70
CA LEU A 226 -10.95 -7.73 -10.02
C LEU A 226 -9.85 -7.11 -10.89
N ASP A 227 -10.25 -6.21 -11.79
CA ASP A 227 -9.32 -5.41 -12.58
C ASP A 227 -8.79 -4.24 -11.73
N PRO A 228 -7.48 -4.17 -11.41
CA PRO A 228 -6.92 -3.11 -10.58
C PRO A 228 -6.90 -1.73 -11.26
N TYR A 229 -7.16 -1.64 -12.56
CA TYR A 229 -7.17 -0.38 -13.31
C TYR A 229 -8.53 0.29 -13.35
N ILE A 230 -9.62 -0.44 -13.10
CA ILE A 230 -11.00 0.06 -13.14
C ILE A 230 -11.44 0.45 -11.73
N GLY A 231 -11.24 1.71 -11.39
CA GLY A 231 -11.54 2.29 -10.08
C GLY A 231 -12.91 2.97 -10.00
N PHE A 232 -13.31 3.32 -8.79
CA PHE A 232 -14.57 3.97 -8.47
C PHE A 232 -14.38 5.45 -8.07
N MET A 233 -13.35 5.78 -7.28
CA MET A 233 -13.00 7.15 -6.93
C MET A 233 -11.98 7.73 -7.91
N HIS A 234 -10.92 6.99 -8.15
CA HIS A 234 -9.92 7.36 -9.13
C HIS A 234 -10.40 6.95 -10.52
N ARG A 235 -10.82 7.93 -11.33
CA ARG A 235 -11.27 7.67 -12.70
C ARG A 235 -10.21 6.88 -13.50
N PRO A 236 -10.61 5.88 -14.28
CA PRO A 236 -9.71 5.12 -15.13
C PRO A 236 -8.90 6.03 -16.07
N ARG A 237 -7.60 5.75 -16.15
CA ARG A 237 -6.66 6.41 -17.08
C ARG A 237 -5.63 5.37 -17.54
N PRO A 238 -5.15 5.42 -18.79
CA PRO A 238 -4.11 4.51 -19.27
C PRO A 238 -2.92 4.44 -18.29
N GLY A 239 -2.53 3.22 -17.91
CA GLY A 239 -1.42 2.97 -17.00
C GLY A 239 -1.66 3.28 -15.51
N ARG A 240 -2.86 3.77 -15.13
CA ARG A 240 -3.19 4.07 -13.73
C ARG A 240 -3.97 2.93 -13.10
N ARG A 241 -3.44 2.35 -12.04
CA ARG A 241 -4.11 1.30 -11.25
C ARG A 241 -5.16 1.92 -10.33
N SER A 242 -6.24 2.41 -10.92
CA SER A 242 -7.23 3.25 -10.25
C SER A 242 -7.88 2.53 -9.06
N LEU A 243 -8.31 1.27 -9.20
CA LEU A 243 -8.92 0.53 -8.08
C LEU A 243 -7.90 0.17 -6.99
N ALA A 244 -6.64 -0.13 -7.35
CA ALA A 244 -5.61 -0.36 -6.35
C ALA A 244 -5.31 0.91 -5.53
N LEU A 245 -5.39 2.09 -6.16
CA LEU A 245 -5.28 3.37 -5.46
C LEU A 245 -6.51 3.63 -4.57
N ASP A 246 -7.71 3.25 -5.02
CA ASP A 246 -8.94 3.36 -4.22
C ASP A 246 -8.86 2.48 -2.96
N LEU A 247 -8.55 1.20 -3.14
CA LEU A 247 -8.42 0.25 -2.03
C LEU A 247 -7.33 0.67 -1.04
N MET A 248 -6.23 1.22 -1.54
CA MET A 248 -5.13 1.68 -0.71
C MET A 248 -5.53 2.87 0.21
N GLU A 249 -6.54 3.67 -0.16
CA GLU A 249 -6.88 4.88 0.60
C GLU A 249 -7.17 4.57 2.08
N GLU A 250 -7.93 3.54 2.36
CA GLU A 250 -8.26 3.16 3.74
C GLU A 250 -7.06 2.61 4.53
N LEU A 251 -5.99 2.17 3.84
CA LEU A 251 -4.79 1.60 4.47
C LEU A 251 -3.64 2.60 4.60
N ARG A 252 -3.68 3.74 3.92
CA ARG A 252 -2.57 4.71 3.90
C ARG A 252 -2.12 5.11 5.29
N ALA A 253 -3.03 5.68 6.09
CA ALA A 253 -2.67 6.23 7.40
C ALA A 253 -2.18 5.15 8.37
N VAL A 254 -2.89 4.03 8.45
CA VAL A 254 -2.65 2.99 9.45
C VAL A 254 -1.57 1.98 9.08
N TYR A 255 -1.35 1.76 7.79
CA TYR A 255 -0.35 0.83 7.32
C TYR A 255 0.92 1.57 6.87
N ALA A 256 0.83 2.46 5.87
CA ALA A 256 2.00 3.10 5.27
C ALA A 256 2.54 4.27 6.11
N ASP A 257 1.70 5.23 6.52
CA ASP A 257 2.18 6.42 7.23
C ASP A 257 2.73 6.07 8.61
N ARG A 258 1.99 5.25 9.38
CA ARG A 258 2.47 4.76 10.67
C ARG A 258 3.74 3.93 10.56
N PHE A 259 3.88 3.15 9.49
CA PHE A 259 5.10 2.40 9.23
C PHE A 259 6.29 3.35 9.00
N VAL A 260 6.13 4.37 8.14
CA VAL A 260 7.16 5.39 7.90
C VAL A 260 7.54 6.11 9.18
N LEU A 261 6.54 6.58 9.95
CA LEU A 261 6.77 7.22 11.24
C LEU A 261 7.50 6.29 12.22
N SER A 262 7.14 5.01 12.26
CA SER A 262 7.83 4.01 13.08
C SER A 262 9.29 3.83 12.66
N CYS A 263 9.58 3.76 11.36
CA CYS A 263 10.95 3.64 10.85
C CYS A 263 11.81 4.85 11.26
N VAL A 264 11.26 6.06 11.20
CA VAL A 264 11.96 7.28 11.61
C VAL A 264 12.08 7.37 13.14
N ASN A 265 10.99 7.19 13.87
CA ASN A 265 10.95 7.35 15.32
C ASN A 265 11.76 6.28 16.08
N ARG A 266 11.91 5.09 15.49
CA ARG A 266 12.75 4.01 16.02
C ARG A 266 14.17 4.00 15.45
N LYS A 267 14.52 5.00 14.61
CA LYS A 267 15.85 5.14 13.97
C LYS A 267 16.24 3.93 13.09
N ILE A 268 15.24 3.19 12.55
CA ILE A 268 15.50 2.15 11.54
C ILE A 268 16.00 2.81 10.25
N ILE A 269 15.38 3.95 9.91
CA ILE A 269 15.85 4.82 8.83
C ILE A 269 16.37 6.12 9.45
N THR A 270 17.55 6.54 9.01
CA THR A 270 18.22 7.76 9.42
C THR A 270 18.64 8.57 8.19
N ALA A 271 19.08 9.80 8.35
CA ALA A 271 19.48 10.68 7.23
C ALA A 271 20.50 10.03 6.28
N LYS A 272 21.44 9.21 6.80
CA LYS A 272 22.43 8.48 5.97
C LYS A 272 21.83 7.50 4.97
N HIS A 273 20.57 7.09 5.17
CA HIS A 273 19.84 6.19 4.29
C HIS A 273 19.13 6.89 3.14
N LEU A 274 19.26 8.23 3.05
CA LEU A 274 18.64 9.05 2.02
C LEU A 274 19.69 9.95 1.36
N GLN A 275 19.50 10.21 0.08
CA GLN A 275 20.38 11.05 -0.72
C GLN A 275 19.56 12.04 -1.53
N LYS A 276 19.91 13.32 -1.42
CA LYS A 276 19.35 14.38 -2.26
C LYS A 276 20.06 14.40 -3.61
N GLN A 277 19.29 14.38 -4.68
CA GLN A 277 19.76 14.47 -6.05
C GLN A 277 19.93 15.94 -6.49
N GLU A 278 20.67 16.20 -7.56
CA GLU A 278 20.87 17.54 -8.12
C GLU A 278 19.56 18.26 -8.46
N GLY A 279 18.56 17.51 -8.95
CA GLY A 279 17.19 18.03 -9.22
C GLY A 279 16.33 18.22 -7.97
N GLY A 280 16.89 18.16 -6.77
CA GLY A 280 16.19 18.35 -5.49
C GLY A 280 15.39 17.11 -5.00
N ALA A 281 15.24 16.09 -5.83
CA ALA A 281 14.58 14.85 -5.44
C ALA A 281 15.36 14.11 -4.34
N VAL A 282 14.66 13.57 -3.34
CA VAL A 282 15.25 12.71 -2.31
C VAL A 282 14.96 11.25 -2.62
N LEU A 283 16.00 10.40 -2.59
CA LEU A 283 15.91 8.98 -2.86
C LEU A 283 16.55 8.18 -1.71
N LEU A 284 16.08 6.96 -1.50
CA LEU A 284 16.74 6.00 -0.61
C LEU A 284 18.04 5.49 -1.23
N THR A 285 19.10 5.42 -0.42
CA THR A 285 20.33 4.68 -0.75
C THR A 285 20.05 3.16 -0.78
N ASP A 286 21.00 2.36 -1.25
CA ASP A 286 20.84 0.89 -1.27
C ASP A 286 20.67 0.32 0.14
N ASP A 287 21.46 0.80 1.10
CA ASP A 287 21.32 0.40 2.50
C ASP A 287 19.99 0.86 3.08
N GLY A 288 19.56 2.07 2.72
CA GLY A 288 18.24 2.59 3.10
C GLY A 288 17.11 1.72 2.54
N ARG A 289 17.20 1.30 1.28
CA ARG A 289 16.22 0.38 0.68
C ARG A 289 16.19 -0.97 1.39
N ARG A 290 17.35 -1.56 1.67
CA ARG A 290 17.44 -2.84 2.40
C ARG A 290 16.81 -2.74 3.78
N ALA A 291 17.16 -1.72 4.55
CA ALA A 291 16.61 -1.49 5.88
C ALA A 291 15.08 -1.28 5.85
N PHE A 292 14.60 -0.46 4.90
CA PHE A 292 13.18 -0.17 4.75
C PHE A 292 12.37 -1.40 4.33
N LEU A 293 12.86 -2.16 3.35
CA LEU A 293 12.18 -3.37 2.85
C LEU A 293 12.18 -4.48 3.90
N GLY A 294 13.28 -4.65 4.65
CA GLY A 294 13.33 -5.60 5.77
C GLY A 294 12.31 -5.25 6.85
N ALA A 295 12.20 -3.96 7.20
CA ALA A 295 11.20 -3.48 8.15
C ALA A 295 9.77 -3.64 7.61
N TRP A 296 9.54 -3.40 6.30
CA TRP A 296 8.24 -3.61 5.64
C TRP A 296 7.80 -5.06 5.72
N GLN A 297 8.72 -6.00 5.44
CA GLN A 297 8.43 -7.44 5.54
C GLN A 297 8.09 -7.85 6.98
N SER A 298 8.84 -7.35 7.96
CA SER A 298 8.52 -7.58 9.38
C SER A 298 7.14 -7.04 9.74
N LYS A 299 6.78 -5.86 9.22
CA LYS A 299 5.45 -5.26 9.42
C LYS A 299 4.34 -6.13 8.82
N LYS A 300 4.55 -6.73 7.66
CA LYS A 300 3.57 -7.63 7.03
C LYS A 300 3.27 -8.86 7.89
N GLN A 301 4.22 -9.32 8.70
CA GLN A 301 4.07 -10.50 9.56
C GLN A 301 3.40 -10.19 10.91
N GLU A 302 3.37 -8.91 11.33
CA GLU A 302 2.70 -8.51 12.57
C GLU A 302 1.20 -8.86 12.53
N GLN A 303 0.68 -9.40 13.62
CA GLN A 303 -0.72 -9.79 13.74
C GLN A 303 -1.63 -8.60 14.07
N ILE A 304 -2.80 -8.59 13.46
CA ILE A 304 -3.87 -7.65 13.77
C ILE A 304 -5.21 -8.40 13.80
N THR A 305 -6.12 -7.99 14.67
CA THR A 305 -7.51 -8.45 14.59
C THR A 305 -8.23 -7.65 13.52
N HIS A 306 -8.67 -8.33 12.45
CA HIS A 306 -9.39 -7.66 11.37
C HIS A 306 -10.74 -7.15 11.85
N PRO A 307 -11.07 -5.83 11.64
CA PRO A 307 -12.23 -5.22 12.28
C PRO A 307 -13.58 -5.83 11.87
N PHE A 308 -13.71 -6.29 10.63
CA PHE A 308 -14.93 -6.93 10.13
C PHE A 308 -14.97 -8.44 10.42
N LEU A 309 -13.89 -9.17 10.11
CA LEU A 309 -13.84 -10.64 10.31
C LEU A 309 -13.75 -11.05 11.78
N LYS A 310 -13.26 -10.17 12.67
CA LYS A 310 -12.93 -10.46 14.08
C LYS A 310 -11.88 -11.57 14.24
N GLU A 311 -11.12 -11.86 13.20
CA GLU A 311 -10.04 -12.84 13.17
C GLU A 311 -8.67 -12.16 13.25
N LYS A 312 -7.70 -12.86 13.87
CA LYS A 312 -6.30 -12.45 13.86
C LYS A 312 -5.67 -12.83 12.52
N ILE A 313 -5.15 -11.86 11.81
CA ILE A 313 -4.47 -12.05 10.54
C ILE A 313 -3.18 -11.22 10.49
N PRO A 314 -2.17 -11.63 9.72
CA PRO A 314 -1.02 -10.77 9.42
C PRO A 314 -1.43 -9.50 8.67
N TRP A 315 -0.75 -8.37 8.94
CA TRP A 315 -0.99 -7.12 8.22
C TRP A 315 -0.91 -7.27 6.70
N GLY A 316 -0.01 -8.11 6.21
CA GLY A 316 0.15 -8.38 4.78
C GLY A 316 -1.09 -9.02 4.13
N LEU A 317 -2.00 -9.64 4.91
CA LEU A 317 -3.27 -10.20 4.39
C LEU A 317 -4.40 -9.17 4.33
N VAL A 318 -4.26 -8.02 4.98
CA VAL A 318 -5.34 -7.02 5.02
C VAL A 318 -5.77 -6.59 3.61
N PRO A 319 -4.88 -6.25 2.66
CA PRO A 319 -5.30 -5.94 1.29
C PRO A 319 -6.09 -7.07 0.61
N TYR A 320 -5.71 -8.34 0.86
CA TYR A 320 -6.39 -9.50 0.27
C TYR A 320 -7.80 -9.68 0.84
N VAL A 321 -7.97 -9.52 2.14
CA VAL A 321 -9.29 -9.58 2.78
C VAL A 321 -10.19 -8.46 2.25
N GLN A 322 -9.68 -7.24 2.16
CA GLN A 322 -10.43 -6.10 1.65
C GLN A 322 -10.81 -6.27 0.17
N ALA A 323 -9.92 -6.82 -0.65
CA ALA A 323 -10.23 -7.14 -2.05
C ALA A 323 -11.32 -8.22 -2.17
N LEU A 324 -11.29 -9.26 -1.33
CA LEU A 324 -12.33 -10.29 -1.28
C LEU A 324 -13.68 -9.72 -0.82
N LEU A 325 -13.68 -8.84 0.18
CA LEU A 325 -14.90 -8.17 0.65
C LEU A 325 -15.49 -7.27 -0.44
N LEU A 326 -14.63 -6.56 -1.19
CA LEU A 326 -15.06 -5.76 -2.33
C LEU A 326 -15.67 -6.64 -3.43
N ALA A 327 -15.02 -7.75 -3.78
CA ALA A 327 -15.55 -8.69 -4.77
C ALA A 327 -16.91 -9.27 -4.35
N ARG A 328 -17.10 -9.62 -3.06
CA ARG A 328 -18.37 -10.08 -2.51
C ARG A 328 -19.46 -9.00 -2.59
N THR A 329 -19.11 -7.75 -2.32
CA THR A 329 -20.06 -6.64 -2.45
C THR A 329 -20.49 -6.43 -3.90
N LEU A 330 -19.54 -6.51 -4.84
CA LEU A 330 -19.85 -6.39 -6.28
C LEU A 330 -20.69 -7.55 -6.82
N ARG A 331 -20.59 -8.75 -6.22
CA ARG A 331 -21.47 -9.89 -6.55
C ARG A 331 -22.84 -9.83 -5.90
N GLY A 332 -23.05 -8.92 -4.93
CA GLY A 332 -24.30 -8.84 -4.16
C GLY A 332 -24.34 -9.79 -2.95
N ASP A 333 -23.21 -10.44 -2.60
CA ASP A 333 -23.11 -11.30 -1.41
C ASP A 333 -23.11 -10.47 -0.10
N LEU A 334 -22.78 -9.17 -0.20
CA LEU A 334 -22.82 -8.19 0.87
C LEU A 334 -23.60 -6.95 0.42
N GLU A 335 -24.42 -6.39 1.30
CA GLU A 335 -25.20 -5.17 1.01
C GLU A 335 -24.33 -3.93 0.78
N ALA A 336 -23.22 -3.83 1.52
CA ALA A 336 -22.28 -2.73 1.42
C ALA A 336 -20.84 -3.20 1.65
N TYR A 337 -19.90 -2.47 1.07
CA TYR A 337 -18.47 -2.70 1.31
C TYR A 337 -18.12 -2.32 2.76
N PRO A 338 -17.57 -3.25 3.57
CA PRO A 338 -17.15 -2.95 4.92
C PRO A 338 -15.74 -2.35 4.94
N PRO A 339 -15.59 -1.03 5.20
CA PRO A 339 -14.28 -0.40 5.26
C PRO A 339 -13.42 -0.98 6.38
N PHE A 340 -12.11 -0.89 6.20
CA PHE A 340 -11.15 -1.28 7.23
C PHE A 340 -11.08 -0.21 8.33
N PHE A 341 -11.87 -0.34 9.38
CA PHE A 341 -11.89 0.57 10.53
C PHE A 341 -10.92 0.11 11.62
N TRP A 342 -9.69 0.59 11.56
CA TRP A 342 -8.69 0.30 12.58
C TRP A 342 -8.91 1.14 13.85
N LYS A 343 -8.73 0.49 15.02
CA LYS A 343 -8.89 1.15 16.33
C LYS A 343 -7.78 0.76 17.31
#